data_6744d8a30e6d0c3a5cc4b36dbb63fd47
#
_entry.id   6744d8a30e6d0c3a5cc4b36dbb63fd47
#
_cell.length_a   1.000
_cell.length_b   1.000
_cell.length_c   1.000
_cell.angle_alpha   90.00
_cell.angle_beta   90.00
_cell.angle_gamma   90.00
#
_symmetry.space_group_name_H-M   'P 1'
#
loop_
_entity.id
_entity.type
_entity.pdbx_description
1 polymer ?
#
loop_
_entity_poly.entity_id
_entity_poly.type
_entity_poly.pdbx_seq_one_letter_code
_entity_poly.pdbx_strand_id
1 'polypeptide(L)' 'MITALLAAEGVAKLGAAVGAGLAAIGAGLGIGKIGGQAMDAMARQPEVMNKLFTNMIVADALIEGVALFAAVIAFLCI' A
#
# COMPACT_ATOMS: atom_id res chain seq x y z
N MET A 1 -27.59 -7.82 24.97
CA MET A 1 -26.15 -7.63 25.22
C MET A 1 -25.28 -8.43 24.24
N ILE A 2 -25.55 -9.73 24.11
CA ILE A 2 -24.79 -10.55 23.16
C ILE A 2 -24.92 -10.05 21.71
N THR A 3 -26.10 -9.59 21.32
CA THR A 3 -26.33 -9.03 19.99
C THR A 3 -25.47 -7.79 19.75
N ALA A 4 -25.35 -6.92 20.77
CA ALA A 4 -24.51 -5.72 20.66
C ALA A 4 -23.03 -6.09 20.54
N LEU A 5 -22.58 -7.11 21.26
CA LEU A 5 -21.20 -7.57 21.16
C LEU A 5 -20.89 -8.16 19.79
N LEU A 6 -21.82 -8.94 19.23
CA LEU A 6 -21.65 -9.51 17.91
C LEU A 6 -21.62 -8.43 16.84
N ALA A 7 -22.49 -7.41 16.97
CA ALA A 7 -22.51 -6.29 16.05
C ALA A 7 -21.19 -5.49 16.10
N ALA A 8 -20.67 -5.25 17.30
CA ALA A 8 -19.40 -4.54 17.47
C ALA A 8 -18.24 -5.33 16.85
N GLU A 9 -18.22 -6.65 17.04
CA GLU A 9 -17.20 -7.50 16.45
C GLU A 9 -17.29 -7.49 14.92
N GLY A 10 -18.50 -7.53 14.36
CA GLY A 10 -18.72 -7.44 12.93
C GLY A 10 -18.24 -6.12 12.34
N VAL A 11 -18.49 -5.01 13.03
CA VAL A 11 -18.02 -3.69 12.60
C VAL A 11 -16.50 -3.63 12.62
N ALA A 12 -15.86 -4.19 13.65
CA ALA A 12 -14.40 -4.22 13.75
C ALA A 12 -13.78 -5.01 12.59
N LYS A 13 -14.36 -6.16 12.25
CA LYS A 13 -13.88 -6.98 11.13
C LYS A 13 -14.09 -6.28 9.78
N LEU A 14 -15.24 -5.64 9.61
CA LEU A 14 -15.51 -4.85 8.41
C LEU A 14 -14.51 -3.71 8.28
N GLY A 15 -14.26 -2.98 9.37
CA GLY A 15 -13.29 -1.89 9.38
C GLY A 15 -11.89 -2.38 9.04
N ALA A 16 -11.48 -3.52 9.58
CA ALA A 16 -10.19 -4.11 9.27
C ALA A 16 -10.07 -4.46 7.79
N ALA A 17 -11.10 -5.09 7.22
CA ALA A 17 -11.10 -5.48 5.82
C ALA A 17 -11.08 -4.26 4.90
N VAL A 18 -11.89 -3.24 5.19
CA VAL A 18 -11.94 -2.00 4.40
C VAL A 18 -10.62 -1.26 4.50
N GLY A 19 -10.04 -1.17 5.71
CA GLY A 19 -8.76 -0.51 5.93
C GLY A 19 -7.64 -1.19 5.16
N ALA A 20 -7.57 -2.51 5.20
CA ALA A 20 -6.58 -3.27 4.45
C ALA A 20 -6.75 -3.06 2.94
N GLY A 21 -7.99 -3.07 2.45
CA GLY A 21 -8.29 -2.82 1.05
C GLY A 21 -7.89 -1.42 0.60
N LEU A 22 -8.16 -0.41 1.41
CA LEU A 22 -7.77 0.97 1.11
C LEU A 22 -6.25 1.13 1.10
N ALA A 23 -5.55 0.47 2.03
CA ALA A 23 -4.09 0.47 2.04
C ALA A 23 -3.53 -0.16 0.77
N ALA A 24 -4.11 -1.28 0.32
CA ALA A 24 -3.70 -1.94 -0.91
C ALA A 24 -3.93 -1.06 -2.14
N ILE A 25 -5.09 -0.41 -2.22
CA ILE A 25 -5.40 0.51 -3.32
C ILE A 25 -4.44 1.69 -3.31
N GLY A 26 -4.23 2.31 -2.15
CA GLY A 26 -3.32 3.44 -2.02
C GLY A 26 -1.89 3.09 -2.41
N ALA A 27 -1.39 1.94 -1.93
CA ALA A 27 -0.05 1.47 -2.28
C ALA A 27 0.05 1.18 -3.77
N GLY A 28 -0.95 0.51 -4.34
CA GLY A 28 -0.99 0.21 -5.76
C GLY A 28 -0.97 1.45 -6.63
N LEU A 29 -1.77 2.46 -6.28
CA LEU A 29 -1.79 3.73 -7.01
C LEU A 29 -0.46 4.46 -6.89
N GLY A 30 0.11 4.50 -5.69
CA GLY A 30 1.39 5.18 -5.46
C GLY A 30 2.53 4.51 -6.20
N ILE A 31 2.67 3.20 -6.09
CA ILE A 31 3.71 2.43 -6.76
C ILE A 31 3.51 2.50 -8.28
N GLY A 32 2.27 2.39 -8.74
CA GLY A 32 1.95 2.49 -10.17
C GLY A 32 2.35 3.84 -10.75
N LYS A 33 2.08 4.92 -10.03
CA LYS A 33 2.46 6.27 -10.47
C LYS A 33 3.97 6.42 -10.52
N ILE A 34 4.66 6.00 -9.47
CA ILE A 34 6.13 6.06 -9.44
C ILE A 34 6.72 5.21 -10.55
N GLY A 35 6.23 3.99 -10.72
CA GLY A 35 6.71 3.07 -11.75
C GLY A 35 6.51 3.62 -13.16
N GLY A 36 5.32 4.15 -13.44
CA GLY A 36 5.02 4.74 -14.74
C GLY A 36 5.92 5.93 -15.05
N GLN A 37 6.06 6.84 -14.09
CA GLN A 37 6.93 8.00 -14.27
C GLN A 37 8.40 7.62 -14.41
N ALA A 38 8.85 6.62 -13.62
CA ALA A 38 10.23 6.14 -13.72
C ALA A 38 10.52 5.50 -15.07
N MET A 39 9.58 4.70 -15.58
CA MET A 39 9.73 4.07 -16.90
C MET A 39 9.84 5.12 -18.00
N ASP A 40 9.01 6.15 -17.96
CA ASP A 40 9.08 7.25 -18.92
C ASP A 40 10.43 7.99 -18.83
N ALA A 41 10.89 8.25 -17.61
CA ALA A 41 12.16 8.94 -17.40
C ALA A 41 13.34 8.10 -17.88
N MET A 42 13.32 6.79 -17.61
CA MET A 42 14.38 5.89 -18.08
C MET A 42 14.42 5.79 -19.60
N ALA A 43 13.25 5.82 -20.25
CA ALA A 43 13.19 5.81 -21.71
C ALA A 43 13.77 7.07 -22.32
N ARG A 44 13.59 8.22 -21.65
CA ARG A 44 14.12 9.51 -22.14
C ARG A 44 15.58 9.73 -21.78
N GLN A 45 16.04 9.13 -20.69
CA GLN A 45 17.40 9.33 -20.18
C GLN A 45 18.05 7.99 -19.85
N PRO A 46 18.35 7.17 -20.87
CA PRO A 46 18.92 5.83 -20.64
C PRO A 46 20.27 5.87 -19.90
N GLU A 47 21.00 6.98 -20.01
CA GLU A 47 22.31 7.15 -19.37
C GLU A 47 22.23 7.17 -17.84
N VAL A 48 21.06 7.47 -17.26
CA VAL A 48 20.85 7.47 -15.82
C VAL A 48 19.87 6.38 -15.37
N MET A 49 19.64 5.38 -16.21
CA MET A 49 18.66 4.33 -15.95
C MET A 49 18.87 3.63 -14.62
N ASN A 50 20.12 3.27 -14.30
CA ASN A 50 20.42 2.57 -13.07
C ASN A 50 20.09 3.40 -11.83
N LYS A 51 20.36 4.70 -11.87
CA LYS A 51 20.04 5.61 -10.79
C LYS A 51 18.53 5.76 -10.61
N LEU A 52 17.81 5.92 -11.72
CA LEU A 52 16.35 6.03 -11.70
C LEU A 52 15.71 4.75 -11.20
N PHE A 53 16.20 3.60 -11.63
CA PHE A 53 15.70 2.30 -11.17
C PHE A 53 15.90 2.14 -9.67
N THR A 54 17.08 2.46 -9.16
CA THR A 54 17.38 2.35 -7.73
C THR A 54 16.47 3.26 -6.91
N ASN A 55 16.30 4.51 -7.33
CA ASN A 55 15.43 5.44 -6.63
C ASN A 55 13.96 5.00 -6.67
N MET A 56 13.52 4.43 -7.78
CA MET A 56 12.18 3.87 -7.92
C MET A 56 11.96 2.75 -6.89
N ILE A 57 12.90 1.81 -6.81
CA ILE A 57 12.80 0.67 -5.89
C ILE A 57 12.75 1.16 -4.43
N VAL A 58 13.58 2.14 -4.07
CA VAL A 58 13.57 2.69 -2.70
C VAL A 58 12.21 3.33 -2.38
N ALA A 59 11.68 4.14 -3.30
CA ALA A 59 10.38 4.78 -3.10
C ALA A 59 9.26 3.74 -2.99
N ASP A 60 9.27 2.73 -3.86
CA ASP A 60 8.27 1.67 -3.84
C ASP A 60 8.36 0.87 -2.55
N ALA A 61 9.56 0.60 -2.06
CA ALA A 61 9.77 -0.14 -0.82
C ALA A 61 9.21 0.63 0.39
N LEU A 62 9.35 1.96 0.41
CA LEU A 62 8.79 2.79 1.47
C LEU A 62 7.26 2.71 1.48
N ILE A 63 6.63 2.75 0.32
CA ILE A 63 5.17 2.62 0.20
C ILE A 63 4.72 1.23 0.64
N GLU A 64 5.42 0.19 0.18
CA GLU A 64 5.12 -1.19 0.57
C GLU A 64 5.25 -1.38 2.08
N GLY A 65 6.26 -0.78 2.70
CA GLY A 65 6.47 -0.87 4.14
C GLY A 65 5.29 -0.29 4.91
N VAL A 66 4.83 0.90 4.52
CA VAL A 66 3.66 1.54 5.15
C VAL A 66 2.41 0.68 4.96
N ALA A 67 2.21 0.17 3.75
CA ALA A 67 1.06 -0.68 3.44
C ALA A 67 1.09 -1.99 4.23
N LEU A 68 2.27 -2.57 4.40
CA LEU A 68 2.43 -3.78 5.19
C LEU A 68 2.06 -3.54 6.66
N PHE A 69 2.53 -2.43 7.26
CA PHE A 69 2.13 -2.07 8.61
C PHE A 69 0.63 -1.87 8.74
N ALA A 70 0.02 -1.21 7.75
CA ALA A 70 -1.43 -1.01 7.75
C ALA A 70 -2.17 -2.35 7.69
N ALA A 71 -1.70 -3.29 6.90
CA ALA A 71 -2.29 -4.63 6.81
C ALA A 71 -2.13 -5.39 8.12
N VAL A 72 -0.99 -5.27 8.79
CA VAL A 72 -0.75 -5.90 10.09
C VAL A 72 -1.69 -5.32 11.16
N ILE A 73 -1.84 -3.99 11.18
CA ILE A 73 -2.77 -3.35 12.11
C ILE A 73 -4.20 -3.83 11.85
N ALA A 74 -4.61 -3.92 10.60
CA ALA A 74 -5.93 -4.44 10.26
C ALA A 74 -6.12 -5.87 10.73
N PHE A 75 -5.10 -6.71 10.56
CA PHE A 75 -5.12 -8.09 11.03
C PHE A 75 -5.28 -8.15 12.55
N LEU A 76 -4.60 -7.28 13.28
CA LEU A 76 -4.69 -7.24 14.74
C LEU A 76 -6.06 -6.78 15.25
N CYS A 77 -6.85 -6.12 14.40
CA CYS A 77 -8.20 -5.69 14.73
C CYS A 77 -9.26 -6.80 14.57
N ILE A 78 -8.88 -7.91 14.00
CA ILE A 78 -9.78 -9.06 13.89
C ILE A 78 -9.88 -9.79 15.20
#